data_925ddaec73c2b52cd7abdcc1566affdd
#
_entry.id   925ddaec73c2b52cd7abdcc1566affdd
#
_cell.length_a   1.000
_cell.length_b   1.000
_cell.length_c   1.000
_cell.angle_alpha   90.00
_cell.angle_beta   90.00
_cell.angle_gamma   90.00
#
_symmetry.space_group_name_H-M   'P 1'
#
loop_
_entity.id
_entity.type
_entity.pdbx_description
1 polymer ?
#
loop_
_entity_poly.entity_id
_entity_poly.type
_entity_poly.pdbx_seq_one_letter_code
_entity_poly.pdbx_strand_id
1 'polypeptide(L)'
;MDTLRTFGSPSRYIQGQDASNALPEIAAEFGTRSFVLMDDIVSSAFGPAIRKAYDAHQSAAIFSRFSGECTLQEIGKQAKAAEREKIDVVVGVGGGKTIDTAKGVSLELDVPIVVVPSIASNDAPTSRLIVIYDEDHRISEVRKLPQNPDVVLVDTRVIAKAPARFLLAGIGDAIAKKFEAEQCEKTNALNFFGGRQTATALALCNSCYEIIRKHSAAALAAVEENQVNDHVEYIVEANVLLSGLGFESGGLALAHGLTRGLTAQKETRNALHGELVAWGLLVQLIAEERPAEFVSELVTFYEDIGLPTRLSKLGFNNLIDSQIQEIATVTHREAPYIKNLAIPLSVGRLIECIKEVERQ
;
A
#
# COMPACT_ATOMS: atom_id res chain seq x y z
N MET A 1 -19.40 15.21 14.11
CA MET A 1 -18.89 13.89 13.67
C MET A 1 -17.71 13.38 14.50
N ASP A 2 -17.05 14.24 15.25
CA ASP A 2 -15.80 13.93 15.98
C ASP A 2 -15.89 12.87 17.09
N THR A 3 -17.09 12.39 17.42
CA THR A 3 -17.32 11.33 18.42
C THR A 3 -17.69 9.98 17.80
N LEU A 4 -17.96 9.93 16.48
CA LEU A 4 -18.34 8.70 15.81
C LEU A 4 -17.10 7.84 15.54
N ARG A 5 -17.23 6.55 15.75
CA ARG A 5 -16.22 5.56 15.34
C ARG A 5 -16.61 4.99 13.99
N THR A 6 -15.67 4.97 13.04
CA THR A 6 -15.93 4.53 11.68
C THR A 6 -14.94 3.46 11.27
N PHE A 7 -15.42 2.42 10.61
CA PHE A 7 -14.65 1.34 10.05
C PHE A 7 -15.14 1.06 8.63
N GLY A 8 -14.24 0.89 7.68
CA GLY A 8 -14.55 0.51 6.31
C GLY A 8 -13.71 -0.67 5.86
N SER A 9 -14.23 -1.41 4.88
CA SER A 9 -13.56 -2.56 4.27
C SER A 9 -14.06 -2.79 2.86
N PRO A 10 -13.33 -3.52 2.00
CA PRO A 10 -13.90 -4.12 0.80
C PRO A 10 -15.14 -4.96 1.14
N SER A 11 -16.07 -5.05 0.20
CA SER A 11 -17.24 -5.91 0.40
C SER A 11 -16.82 -7.38 0.52
N ARG A 12 -15.79 -7.77 -0.22
CA ARG A 12 -15.26 -9.13 -0.17
C ARG A 12 -13.74 -9.14 -0.43
N TYR A 13 -13.03 -9.96 0.34
CA TYR A 13 -11.63 -10.28 0.16
C TYR A 13 -11.50 -11.79 -0.08
N ILE A 14 -10.78 -12.18 -1.12
CA ILE A 14 -10.57 -13.57 -1.52
C ILE A 14 -9.07 -13.74 -1.73
N GLN A 15 -8.46 -14.75 -1.10
CA GLN A 15 -7.04 -15.04 -1.22
C GLN A 15 -6.78 -16.53 -1.34
N GLY A 16 -5.79 -16.88 -2.15
CA GLY A 16 -5.28 -18.25 -2.25
C GLY A 16 -4.54 -18.49 -3.55
N GLN A 17 -3.95 -19.68 -3.65
CA GLN A 17 -3.25 -20.09 -4.86
C GLN A 17 -4.24 -20.27 -6.01
N ASP A 18 -3.88 -19.77 -7.20
CA ASP A 18 -4.68 -19.83 -8.42
C ASP A 18 -6.07 -19.15 -8.30
N ALA A 19 -6.25 -18.26 -7.30
CA ALA A 19 -7.51 -17.56 -7.07
C ALA A 19 -7.95 -16.74 -8.31
N SER A 20 -7.02 -16.29 -9.14
CA SER A 20 -7.32 -15.57 -10.39
C SER A 20 -8.14 -16.39 -11.41
N ASN A 21 -8.21 -17.72 -11.29
CA ASN A 21 -9.08 -18.55 -12.12
C ASN A 21 -10.57 -18.29 -11.88
N ALA A 22 -10.94 -17.81 -10.67
CA ALA A 22 -12.31 -17.44 -10.32
C ALA A 22 -12.69 -16.01 -10.78
N LEU A 23 -11.75 -15.24 -11.34
CA LEU A 23 -12.00 -13.85 -11.72
C LEU A 23 -13.21 -13.67 -12.65
N PRO A 24 -13.42 -14.47 -13.72
CA PRO A 24 -14.58 -14.29 -14.59
C PRO A 24 -15.91 -14.56 -13.89
N GLU A 25 -15.98 -15.54 -13.00
CA GLU A 25 -17.17 -15.86 -12.20
C GLU A 25 -17.49 -14.71 -11.24
N ILE A 26 -16.47 -14.18 -10.54
CA ILE A 26 -16.61 -13.05 -9.61
C ILE A 26 -17.05 -11.80 -10.38
N ALA A 27 -16.43 -11.50 -11.52
CA ALA A 27 -16.79 -10.33 -12.32
C ALA A 27 -18.23 -10.43 -12.88
N ALA A 28 -18.69 -11.64 -13.21
CA ALA A 28 -20.04 -11.88 -13.71
C ALA A 28 -21.15 -11.60 -12.68
N GLU A 29 -20.82 -11.54 -11.38
CA GLU A 29 -21.77 -11.10 -10.35
C GLU A 29 -22.18 -9.62 -10.51
N PHE A 30 -21.31 -8.82 -11.14
CA PHE A 30 -21.52 -7.38 -11.36
C PHE A 30 -22.00 -7.03 -12.76
N GLY A 31 -21.95 -7.97 -13.71
CA GLY A 31 -22.40 -7.76 -15.07
C GLY A 31 -21.77 -8.72 -16.07
N THR A 32 -22.07 -8.53 -17.33
CA THR A 32 -21.72 -9.47 -18.40
C THR A 32 -20.44 -9.08 -19.16
N ARG A 33 -19.94 -7.86 -18.96
CA ARG A 33 -18.84 -7.30 -19.74
C ARG A 33 -17.81 -6.60 -18.86
N SER A 34 -16.64 -7.19 -18.76
CA SER A 34 -15.53 -6.69 -17.94
C SER A 34 -14.57 -5.81 -18.75
N PHE A 35 -14.07 -4.72 -18.14
CA PHE A 35 -12.93 -3.97 -18.65
C PHE A 35 -11.69 -4.30 -17.79
N VAL A 36 -10.75 -5.04 -18.36
CA VAL A 36 -9.58 -5.56 -17.66
C VAL A 36 -8.36 -4.70 -18.00
N LEU A 37 -7.92 -3.89 -17.03
CA LEU A 37 -6.76 -3.00 -17.14
C LEU A 37 -5.51 -3.68 -16.56
N MET A 38 -4.44 -3.77 -17.36
CA MET A 38 -3.15 -4.37 -16.98
C MET A 38 -1.98 -3.56 -17.53
N ASP A 39 -0.86 -3.53 -16.81
CA ASP A 39 0.42 -3.07 -17.37
C ASP A 39 1.07 -4.15 -18.26
N ASP A 40 2.17 -3.79 -18.94
CA ASP A 40 2.84 -4.68 -19.90
C ASP A 40 3.44 -5.92 -19.24
N ILE A 41 4.01 -5.77 -18.04
CA ILE A 41 4.67 -6.87 -17.33
C ILE A 41 3.61 -7.89 -16.92
N VAL A 42 2.53 -7.41 -16.31
CA VAL A 42 1.41 -8.25 -15.86
C VAL A 42 0.68 -8.86 -17.05
N SER A 43 0.45 -8.09 -18.12
CA SER A 43 -0.19 -8.58 -19.35
C SER A 43 0.63 -9.69 -20.01
N SER A 44 1.96 -9.61 -19.98
CA SER A 44 2.84 -10.63 -20.53
C SER A 44 2.92 -11.88 -19.65
N ALA A 45 3.00 -11.70 -18.32
CA ALA A 45 3.21 -12.79 -17.38
C ALA A 45 1.91 -13.54 -17.02
N PHE A 46 0.80 -12.84 -16.84
CA PHE A 46 -0.46 -13.38 -16.33
C PHE A 46 -1.63 -13.20 -17.30
N GLY A 47 -1.55 -12.28 -18.26
CA GLY A 47 -2.59 -12.01 -19.23
C GLY A 47 -3.08 -13.25 -19.97
N PRO A 48 -2.23 -14.19 -20.44
CA PRO A 48 -2.68 -15.43 -21.08
C PRO A 48 -3.55 -16.31 -20.18
N ALA A 49 -3.21 -16.43 -18.89
CA ALA A 49 -3.99 -17.22 -17.94
C ALA A 49 -5.36 -16.58 -17.66
N ILE A 50 -5.40 -15.26 -17.48
CA ILE A 50 -6.64 -14.51 -17.27
C ILE A 50 -7.54 -14.61 -18.51
N ARG A 51 -7.00 -14.41 -19.72
CA ARG A 51 -7.77 -14.58 -20.97
C ARG A 51 -8.37 -15.98 -21.09
N LYS A 52 -7.55 -17.01 -20.83
CA LYS A 52 -8.01 -18.40 -20.83
C LYS A 52 -9.15 -18.64 -19.83
N ALA A 53 -9.10 -18.03 -18.65
CA ALA A 53 -10.16 -18.13 -17.67
C ALA A 53 -11.48 -17.49 -18.18
N TYR A 54 -11.40 -16.30 -18.79
CA TYR A 54 -12.55 -15.64 -19.41
C TYR A 54 -13.14 -16.46 -20.57
N ASP A 55 -12.30 -16.99 -21.45
CA ASP A 55 -12.72 -17.85 -22.57
C ASP A 55 -13.44 -19.11 -22.07
N ALA A 56 -12.88 -19.75 -21.02
CA ALA A 56 -13.48 -20.95 -20.43
C ALA A 56 -14.83 -20.67 -19.76
N HIS A 57 -15.01 -19.50 -19.18
CA HIS A 57 -16.26 -19.07 -18.55
C HIS A 57 -17.26 -18.48 -19.57
N GLN A 58 -16.84 -18.28 -20.83
CA GLN A 58 -17.63 -17.63 -21.88
C GLN A 58 -18.12 -16.22 -21.54
N SER A 59 -17.34 -15.49 -20.71
CA SER A 59 -17.63 -14.10 -20.32
C SER A 59 -16.93 -13.11 -21.23
N ALA A 60 -17.59 -12.00 -21.53
CA ALA A 60 -17.00 -10.93 -22.33
C ALA A 60 -15.99 -10.11 -21.50
N ALA A 61 -14.78 -9.94 -22.03
CA ALA A 61 -13.76 -9.09 -21.44
C ALA A 61 -13.03 -8.26 -22.50
N ILE A 62 -12.91 -6.98 -22.24
CA ILE A 62 -12.08 -6.04 -23.01
C ILE A 62 -10.80 -5.81 -22.24
N PHE A 63 -9.68 -6.19 -22.83
CA PHE A 63 -8.37 -6.04 -22.23
C PHE A 63 -7.72 -4.73 -22.69
N SER A 64 -7.37 -3.87 -21.76
CA SER A 64 -6.73 -2.61 -22.02
C SER A 64 -5.36 -2.50 -21.35
N ARG A 65 -4.47 -1.76 -22.01
CA ARG A 65 -3.12 -1.54 -21.54
C ARG A 65 -3.04 -0.27 -20.68
N PHE A 66 -2.48 -0.40 -19.49
CA PHE A 66 -2.09 0.73 -18.64
C PHE A 66 -0.76 1.32 -19.11
N SER A 67 -0.67 2.64 -19.21
CA SER A 67 0.51 3.33 -19.76
C SER A 67 1.68 3.52 -18.79
N GLY A 68 1.55 3.12 -17.52
CA GLY A 68 2.62 3.11 -16.53
C GLY A 68 2.53 4.18 -15.44
N GLU A 69 1.70 5.24 -15.60
CA GLU A 69 1.50 6.24 -14.55
C GLU A 69 0.01 6.55 -14.32
N CYS A 70 -0.39 6.65 -13.05
CA CYS A 70 -1.76 7.00 -12.66
C CYS A 70 -1.92 8.52 -12.74
N THR A 71 -2.35 9.02 -13.90
CA THR A 71 -2.62 10.43 -14.14
C THR A 71 -4.10 10.64 -14.49
N LEU A 72 -4.59 11.87 -14.32
CA LEU A 72 -5.96 12.22 -14.76
C LEU A 72 -6.17 11.95 -16.25
N GLN A 73 -5.15 12.20 -17.06
CA GLN A 73 -5.19 11.94 -18.49
C GLN A 73 -5.35 10.45 -18.81
N GLU A 74 -4.58 9.59 -18.12
CA GLU A 74 -4.67 8.14 -18.31
C GLU A 74 -6.01 7.59 -17.82
N ILE A 75 -6.50 8.03 -16.65
CA ILE A 75 -7.83 7.68 -16.14
C ILE A 75 -8.90 8.03 -17.18
N GLY A 76 -8.94 9.28 -17.65
CA GLY A 76 -9.95 9.74 -18.63
C GLY A 76 -9.83 9.03 -20.00
N LYS A 77 -8.62 8.67 -20.43
CA LYS A 77 -8.41 7.87 -21.64
C LYS A 77 -8.99 6.46 -21.49
N GLN A 78 -8.73 5.80 -20.38
CA GLN A 78 -9.22 4.45 -20.09
C GLN A 78 -10.74 4.44 -19.88
N ALA A 79 -11.28 5.44 -19.18
CA ALA A 79 -12.73 5.60 -18.98
C ALA A 79 -13.48 5.75 -20.32
N LYS A 80 -12.99 6.59 -21.24
CA LYS A 80 -13.56 6.72 -22.58
C LYS A 80 -13.50 5.42 -23.40
N ALA A 81 -12.43 4.65 -23.26
CA ALA A 81 -12.31 3.35 -23.91
C ALA A 81 -13.34 2.36 -23.36
N ALA A 82 -13.47 2.29 -22.04
CA ALA A 82 -14.43 1.43 -21.34
C ALA A 82 -15.89 1.80 -21.65
N GLU A 83 -16.22 3.10 -21.66
CA GLU A 83 -17.56 3.61 -21.97
C GLU A 83 -18.03 3.20 -23.39
N ARG A 84 -17.14 3.29 -24.40
CA ARG A 84 -17.45 2.87 -25.79
C ARG A 84 -17.82 1.41 -25.88
N GLU A 85 -17.23 0.60 -25.04
CA GLU A 85 -17.46 -0.85 -25.00
C GLU A 85 -18.66 -1.21 -24.10
N LYS A 86 -19.29 -0.24 -23.45
CA LYS A 86 -20.46 -0.43 -22.57
C LYS A 86 -20.20 -1.51 -21.51
N ILE A 87 -19.13 -1.32 -20.76
CA ILE A 87 -18.71 -2.28 -19.72
C ILE A 87 -19.59 -2.17 -18.48
N ASP A 88 -19.71 -3.25 -17.75
CA ASP A 88 -20.49 -3.34 -16.51
C ASP A 88 -19.62 -3.30 -15.25
N VAL A 89 -18.36 -3.73 -15.37
CA VAL A 89 -17.41 -3.84 -14.26
C VAL A 89 -15.99 -3.53 -14.73
N VAL A 90 -15.23 -2.82 -13.89
CA VAL A 90 -13.78 -2.61 -14.07
C VAL A 90 -13.00 -3.65 -13.29
N VAL A 91 -11.96 -4.20 -13.90
CA VAL A 91 -11.02 -5.13 -13.27
C VAL A 91 -9.61 -4.53 -13.37
N GLY A 92 -9.02 -4.18 -12.25
CA GLY A 92 -7.64 -3.68 -12.18
C GLY A 92 -6.67 -4.80 -11.80
N VAL A 93 -5.81 -5.24 -12.72
CA VAL A 93 -4.83 -6.31 -12.48
C VAL A 93 -3.43 -5.74 -12.53
N GLY A 94 -2.74 -5.62 -11.40
CA GLY A 94 -1.41 -5.00 -11.39
C GLY A 94 -0.91 -4.54 -10.04
N GLY A 95 0.08 -3.67 -10.06
CA GLY A 95 0.57 -2.95 -8.89
C GLY A 95 -0.29 -1.73 -8.55
N GLY A 96 0.09 -1.00 -7.50
CA GLY A 96 -0.70 0.12 -6.97
C GLY A 96 -1.13 1.16 -8.02
N LYS A 97 -0.26 1.57 -8.95
CA LYS A 97 -0.60 2.56 -9.98
C LYS A 97 -1.65 2.04 -10.98
N THR A 98 -1.56 0.78 -11.37
CA THR A 98 -2.58 0.12 -12.24
C THR A 98 -3.92 0.05 -11.51
N ILE A 99 -3.90 -0.35 -10.24
CA ILE A 99 -5.08 -0.45 -9.38
C ILE A 99 -5.73 0.92 -9.19
N ASP A 100 -4.95 1.95 -8.88
CA ASP A 100 -5.47 3.31 -8.69
C ASP A 100 -6.05 3.89 -9.98
N THR A 101 -5.44 3.60 -11.14
CA THR A 101 -6.04 3.96 -12.43
C THR A 101 -7.36 3.24 -12.67
N ALA A 102 -7.44 1.94 -12.36
CA ALA A 102 -8.69 1.18 -12.48
C ALA A 102 -9.79 1.70 -11.55
N LYS A 103 -9.45 2.05 -10.29
CA LYS A 103 -10.36 2.74 -9.38
C LYS A 103 -10.83 4.09 -9.93
N GLY A 104 -9.92 4.86 -10.55
CA GLY A 104 -10.27 6.12 -11.21
C GLY A 104 -11.26 5.92 -12.34
N VAL A 105 -11.09 4.89 -13.16
CA VAL A 105 -12.03 4.52 -14.24
C VAL A 105 -13.38 4.09 -13.67
N SER A 106 -13.41 3.26 -12.64
CA SER A 106 -14.63 2.84 -11.94
C SER A 106 -15.38 4.06 -11.38
N LEU A 107 -14.65 5.00 -10.76
CA LEU A 107 -15.23 6.24 -10.22
C LEU A 107 -15.86 7.13 -11.32
N GLU A 108 -15.18 7.29 -12.47
CA GLU A 108 -15.70 8.12 -13.57
C GLU A 108 -16.93 7.53 -14.25
N LEU A 109 -17.04 6.20 -14.29
CA LEU A 109 -18.15 5.49 -14.94
C LEU A 109 -19.25 5.07 -13.98
N ASP A 110 -19.05 5.22 -12.68
CA ASP A 110 -19.97 4.76 -11.62
C ASP A 110 -20.32 3.27 -11.76
N VAL A 111 -19.28 2.43 -11.94
CA VAL A 111 -19.42 0.97 -12.08
C VAL A 111 -18.60 0.24 -11.02
N PRO A 112 -18.98 -0.98 -10.64
CA PRO A 112 -18.24 -1.82 -9.70
C PRO A 112 -16.78 -2.06 -10.10
N ILE A 113 -15.94 -2.35 -9.09
CA ILE A 113 -14.52 -2.64 -9.30
C ILE A 113 -14.08 -3.93 -8.60
N VAL A 114 -13.37 -4.78 -9.36
CA VAL A 114 -12.61 -5.93 -8.86
C VAL A 114 -11.12 -5.60 -8.95
N VAL A 115 -10.42 -5.71 -7.84
CA VAL A 115 -8.98 -5.46 -7.75
C VAL A 115 -8.22 -6.77 -7.62
N VAL A 116 -7.22 -6.96 -8.49
CA VAL A 116 -6.37 -8.16 -8.52
C VAL A 116 -4.90 -7.72 -8.43
N PRO A 117 -4.32 -7.63 -7.21
CA PRO A 117 -2.92 -7.23 -7.07
C PRO A 117 -1.98 -8.30 -7.63
N SER A 118 -0.99 -7.87 -8.43
CA SER A 118 0.09 -8.72 -8.94
C SER A 118 1.31 -8.77 -8.02
N ILE A 119 1.37 -7.87 -7.05
CA ILE A 119 2.40 -7.73 -6.02
C ILE A 119 1.75 -7.32 -4.70
N ALA A 120 2.34 -7.74 -3.58
CA ALA A 120 1.88 -7.36 -2.24
C ALA A 120 2.86 -6.34 -1.61
N SER A 121 3.14 -5.24 -2.33
CA SER A 121 4.14 -4.23 -1.95
C SER A 121 3.60 -3.08 -1.12
N ASN A 122 2.30 -2.98 -0.97
CA ASN A 122 1.56 -1.98 -0.18
C ASN A 122 0.09 -2.37 -0.07
N ASP A 123 -0.69 -1.56 0.60
CA ASP A 123 -2.10 -1.76 0.93
C ASP A 123 -3.11 -1.06 -0.01
N ALA A 124 -2.64 -0.49 -1.12
CA ALA A 124 -3.53 0.12 -2.11
C ALA A 124 -4.70 -0.78 -2.55
N PRO A 125 -4.56 -2.13 -2.69
CA PRO A 125 -5.65 -2.96 -3.19
C PRO A 125 -6.95 -2.87 -2.41
N THR A 126 -6.91 -2.76 -1.10
CA THR A 126 -8.10 -2.76 -0.25
C THR A 126 -8.65 -1.36 0.02
N SER A 127 -7.86 -0.32 -0.21
CA SER A 127 -8.24 1.05 0.10
C SER A 127 -9.15 1.66 -0.97
N ARG A 128 -9.94 2.67 -0.55
CA ARG A 128 -10.71 3.51 -1.47
C ARG A 128 -9.91 4.68 -2.05
N LEU A 129 -8.65 4.86 -1.66
CA LEU A 129 -7.82 5.95 -2.14
C LEU A 129 -7.36 5.71 -3.58
N ILE A 130 -7.23 6.81 -4.32
CA ILE A 130 -6.70 6.87 -5.68
C ILE A 130 -5.61 7.92 -5.65
N VAL A 131 -4.35 7.51 -5.70
CA VAL A 131 -3.21 8.43 -5.72
C VAL A 131 -2.91 8.80 -7.16
N ILE A 132 -3.04 10.09 -7.49
CA ILE A 132 -2.88 10.62 -8.84
C ILE A 132 -1.59 11.43 -8.91
N TYR A 133 -0.83 11.21 -9.96
CA TYR A 133 0.48 11.82 -10.20
C TYR A 133 0.42 12.82 -11.35
N ASP A 134 1.33 13.78 -11.32
CA ASP A 134 1.62 14.69 -12.43
C ASP A 134 2.69 14.12 -13.39
N GLU A 135 3.05 14.90 -14.39
CA GLU A 135 4.06 14.53 -15.39
C GLU A 135 5.48 14.41 -14.80
N ASP A 136 5.73 15.01 -13.64
CA ASP A 136 7.00 14.92 -12.91
C ASP A 136 7.02 13.76 -11.90
N HIS A 137 6.03 12.86 -11.96
CA HIS A 137 5.84 11.73 -11.02
C HIS A 137 5.64 12.15 -9.56
N ARG A 138 5.09 13.35 -9.32
CA ARG A 138 4.72 13.84 -7.99
C ARG A 138 3.24 13.64 -7.75
N ILE A 139 2.87 13.40 -6.48
CA ILE A 139 1.46 13.31 -6.11
C ILE A 139 0.79 14.67 -6.35
N SER A 140 -0.12 14.73 -7.32
CA SER A 140 -0.90 15.92 -7.64
C SER A 140 -2.17 16.03 -6.81
N GLU A 141 -2.89 14.91 -6.64
CA GLU A 141 -4.09 14.83 -5.80
C GLU A 141 -4.33 13.41 -5.30
N VAL A 142 -5.20 13.28 -4.30
CA VAL A 142 -5.72 12.00 -3.82
C VAL A 142 -7.23 12.05 -3.87
N ARG A 143 -7.83 11.25 -4.74
CA ARG A 143 -9.28 11.03 -4.81
C ARG A 143 -9.70 9.85 -3.97
N LYS A 144 -11.00 9.68 -3.79
CA LYS A 144 -11.58 8.59 -3.00
C LYS A 144 -12.78 8.01 -3.75
N LEU A 145 -12.83 6.69 -3.83
CA LEU A 145 -14.07 6.00 -4.14
C LEU A 145 -15.11 6.28 -3.05
N PRO A 146 -16.41 6.21 -3.34
CA PRO A 146 -17.48 6.33 -2.34
C PRO A 146 -17.35 5.24 -1.25
N GLN A 147 -16.94 4.05 -1.65
CA GLN A 147 -16.71 2.86 -0.80
C GLN A 147 -15.39 2.17 -1.19
N ASN A 148 -14.92 1.25 -0.35
CA ASN A 148 -13.79 0.39 -0.71
C ASN A 148 -14.16 -0.50 -1.92
N PRO A 149 -13.17 -1.10 -2.62
CA PRO A 149 -13.44 -1.97 -3.77
C PRO A 149 -14.48 -3.07 -3.47
N ASP A 150 -15.31 -3.40 -4.46
CA ASP A 150 -16.33 -4.42 -4.30
C ASP A 150 -15.71 -5.80 -4.02
N VAL A 151 -14.64 -6.15 -4.74
CA VAL A 151 -13.87 -7.37 -4.49
C VAL A 151 -12.38 -7.09 -4.60
N VAL A 152 -11.61 -7.65 -3.67
CA VAL A 152 -10.15 -7.78 -3.76
C VAL A 152 -9.83 -9.26 -3.88
N LEU A 153 -9.30 -9.66 -5.03
CA LEU A 153 -8.96 -11.04 -5.38
C LEU A 153 -7.45 -11.21 -5.45
N VAL A 154 -6.87 -11.92 -4.49
CA VAL A 154 -5.42 -12.07 -4.33
C VAL A 154 -4.99 -13.47 -4.67
N ASP A 155 -4.26 -13.60 -5.78
CA ASP A 155 -3.64 -14.85 -6.18
C ASP A 155 -2.22 -14.94 -5.62
N THR A 156 -2.05 -15.73 -4.58
CA THR A 156 -0.77 -15.86 -3.87
C THR A 156 0.32 -16.52 -4.71
N ARG A 157 -0.04 -17.34 -5.72
CA ARG A 157 0.92 -17.86 -6.69
C ARG A 157 1.45 -16.78 -7.63
N VAL A 158 0.61 -15.81 -7.98
CA VAL A 158 1.03 -14.64 -8.77
C VAL A 158 2.01 -13.79 -7.95
N ILE A 159 1.68 -13.51 -6.69
CA ILE A 159 2.52 -12.73 -5.77
C ILE A 159 3.87 -13.42 -5.53
N ALA A 160 3.88 -14.75 -5.32
CA ALA A 160 5.12 -15.49 -5.07
C ALA A 160 6.06 -15.55 -6.27
N LYS A 161 5.59 -15.30 -7.49
CA LYS A 161 6.43 -15.19 -8.69
C LYS A 161 7.03 -13.81 -8.93
N ALA A 162 6.57 -12.80 -8.19
CA ALA A 162 7.15 -11.48 -8.24
C ALA A 162 8.46 -11.43 -7.41
N PRO A 163 9.39 -10.52 -7.72
CA PRO A 163 10.60 -10.34 -6.92
C PRO A 163 10.29 -10.15 -5.43
N ALA A 164 10.98 -10.89 -4.55
CA ALA A 164 10.75 -10.87 -3.10
C ALA A 164 10.83 -9.47 -2.48
N ARG A 165 11.57 -8.54 -3.11
CA ARG A 165 11.64 -7.13 -2.70
C ARG A 165 10.25 -6.46 -2.64
N PHE A 166 9.28 -6.85 -3.47
CA PHE A 166 7.93 -6.30 -3.40
C PHE A 166 7.18 -6.80 -2.15
N LEU A 167 7.34 -8.08 -1.80
CA LEU A 167 6.76 -8.60 -0.57
C LEU A 167 7.40 -7.94 0.66
N LEU A 168 8.73 -7.77 0.64
CA LEU A 168 9.49 -7.08 1.68
C LEU A 168 9.04 -5.62 1.85
N ALA A 169 8.83 -4.90 0.74
CA ALA A 169 8.28 -3.54 0.80
C ALA A 169 6.89 -3.51 1.45
N GLY A 170 6.01 -4.47 1.12
CA GLY A 170 4.71 -4.58 1.78
C GLY A 170 4.82 -4.83 3.28
N ILE A 171 5.77 -5.66 3.72
CA ILE A 171 6.08 -5.85 5.15
C ILE A 171 6.48 -4.52 5.80
N GLY A 172 7.33 -3.73 5.12
CA GLY A 172 7.77 -2.43 5.60
C GLY A 172 6.66 -1.39 5.71
N ASP A 173 5.69 -1.43 4.79
CA ASP A 173 4.49 -0.61 4.85
C ASP A 173 3.55 -1.03 5.99
N ALA A 174 3.28 -2.33 6.08
CA ALA A 174 2.31 -2.90 6.99
C ALA A 174 2.72 -2.82 8.47
N ILE A 175 4.01 -3.00 8.78
CA ILE A 175 4.52 -3.03 10.17
C ILE A 175 4.30 -1.70 10.90
N ALA A 176 4.21 -0.58 10.20
CA ALA A 176 4.01 0.74 10.78
C ALA A 176 2.58 0.97 11.30
N LYS A 177 1.59 0.26 10.76
CA LYS A 177 0.16 0.53 11.00
C LYS A 177 -0.24 0.47 12.46
N LYS A 178 0.33 -0.48 13.25
CA LYS A 178 0.11 -0.57 14.69
C LYS A 178 0.47 0.74 15.40
N PHE A 179 1.68 1.23 15.18
CA PHE A 179 2.21 2.38 15.91
C PHE A 179 1.51 3.67 15.47
N GLU A 180 1.20 3.81 14.21
CA GLU A 180 0.50 4.97 13.68
C GLU A 180 -0.95 5.04 14.17
N ALA A 181 -1.67 3.91 14.16
CA ALA A 181 -3.03 3.83 14.70
C ALA A 181 -3.07 4.12 16.22
N GLU A 182 -2.07 3.64 16.99
CA GLU A 182 -1.92 3.97 18.41
C GLU A 182 -1.75 5.49 18.63
N GLN A 183 -0.99 6.18 17.78
CA GLN A 183 -0.82 7.63 17.88
C GLN A 183 -2.12 8.36 17.53
N CYS A 184 -2.80 7.91 16.46
CA CYS A 184 -4.10 8.48 16.09
C CYS A 184 -5.15 8.32 17.19
N GLU A 185 -5.19 7.17 17.88
CA GLU A 185 -6.07 6.96 19.01
C GLU A 185 -5.75 7.91 20.17
N LYS A 186 -4.46 8.01 20.58
CA LYS A 186 -4.02 8.88 21.66
C LYS A 186 -4.33 10.36 21.43
N THR A 187 -4.24 10.81 20.19
CA THR A 187 -4.48 12.21 19.81
C THR A 187 -5.92 12.49 19.41
N ASN A 188 -6.79 11.47 19.38
CA ASN A 188 -8.15 11.55 18.84
C ASN A 188 -8.16 12.03 17.38
N ALA A 189 -7.11 11.77 16.60
CA ALA A 189 -7.06 12.06 15.18
C ALA A 189 -8.13 11.26 14.44
N LEU A 190 -8.72 11.88 13.41
CA LEU A 190 -9.72 11.20 12.60
C LEU A 190 -9.06 10.26 11.58
N ASN A 191 -9.68 9.13 11.35
CA ASN A 191 -9.27 8.18 10.32
C ASN A 191 -9.73 8.64 8.92
N PHE A 192 -9.45 7.86 7.88
CA PHE A 192 -9.74 8.24 6.49
C PHE A 192 -11.23 8.27 6.15
N PHE A 193 -12.09 7.73 7.02
CA PHE A 193 -13.54 7.82 6.92
C PHE A 193 -14.12 9.01 7.69
N GLY A 194 -13.28 9.81 8.33
CA GLY A 194 -13.70 11.00 9.09
C GLY A 194 -14.28 10.70 10.47
N GLY A 195 -14.02 9.50 11.00
CA GLY A 195 -14.39 9.08 12.35
C GLY A 195 -13.17 8.69 13.18
N ARG A 196 -13.39 8.37 14.46
CA ARG A 196 -12.36 7.83 15.35
C ARG A 196 -12.14 6.35 15.09
N GLN A 197 -11.02 5.83 15.60
CA GLN A 197 -10.64 4.43 15.55
C GLN A 197 -11.66 3.56 16.28
N THR A 198 -11.99 2.41 15.69
CA THR A 198 -12.72 1.34 16.35
C THR A 198 -11.74 0.41 17.08
N ALA A 199 -12.20 -0.29 18.11
CA ALA A 199 -11.41 -1.36 18.73
C ALA A 199 -11.01 -2.44 17.72
N THR A 200 -11.87 -2.71 16.73
CA THR A 200 -11.59 -3.62 15.62
C THR A 200 -10.38 -3.15 14.81
N ALA A 201 -10.32 -1.87 14.40
CA ALA A 201 -9.19 -1.33 13.65
C ALA A 201 -7.87 -1.50 14.40
N LEU A 202 -7.86 -1.18 15.69
CA LEU A 202 -6.66 -1.33 16.54
C LEU A 202 -6.25 -2.80 16.72
N ALA A 203 -7.21 -3.70 16.88
CA ALA A 203 -6.94 -5.14 16.95
C ALA A 203 -6.34 -5.68 15.65
N LEU A 204 -6.84 -5.25 14.49
CA LEU A 204 -6.30 -5.64 13.17
C LEU A 204 -4.88 -5.12 12.99
N CYS A 205 -4.58 -3.87 13.37
CA CYS A 205 -3.22 -3.32 13.34
C CYS A 205 -2.26 -4.12 14.24
N ASN A 206 -2.70 -4.52 15.42
CA ASN A 206 -1.91 -5.37 16.31
C ASN A 206 -1.66 -6.76 15.69
N SER A 207 -2.71 -7.41 15.16
CA SER A 207 -2.58 -8.71 14.49
C SER A 207 -1.66 -8.63 13.28
N CYS A 208 -1.71 -7.55 12.51
CA CYS A 208 -0.81 -7.29 11.40
C CYS A 208 0.66 -7.30 11.85
N TYR A 209 0.98 -6.55 12.90
CA TYR A 209 2.33 -6.51 13.48
C TYR A 209 2.80 -7.89 13.95
N GLU A 210 1.97 -8.64 14.68
CA GLU A 210 2.33 -9.98 15.19
C GLU A 210 2.58 -10.99 14.05
N ILE A 211 1.74 -10.97 13.02
CA ILE A 211 1.91 -11.81 11.84
C ILE A 211 3.23 -11.49 11.13
N ILE A 212 3.52 -10.21 10.91
CA ILE A 212 4.77 -9.77 10.28
C ILE A 212 5.97 -10.25 11.09
N ARG A 213 5.99 -10.00 12.39
CA ARG A 213 7.10 -10.40 13.26
C ARG A 213 7.37 -11.91 13.22
N LYS A 214 6.30 -12.71 13.10
CA LYS A 214 6.39 -14.17 13.16
C LYS A 214 6.73 -14.83 11.83
N HIS A 215 6.24 -14.28 10.71
CA HIS A 215 6.19 -15.03 9.45
C HIS A 215 7.09 -14.47 8.35
N SER A 216 7.63 -13.24 8.47
CA SER A 216 8.33 -12.54 7.38
C SER A 216 9.53 -13.32 6.83
N ALA A 217 10.44 -13.78 7.67
CA ALA A 217 11.66 -14.46 7.22
C ALA A 217 11.34 -15.72 6.40
N ALA A 218 10.43 -16.56 6.91
CA ALA A 218 10.04 -17.80 6.22
C ALA A 218 9.24 -17.53 4.93
N ALA A 219 8.41 -16.47 4.90
CA ALA A 219 7.68 -16.07 3.70
C ALA A 219 8.63 -15.55 2.61
N LEU A 220 9.59 -14.71 2.96
CA LEU A 220 10.58 -14.18 2.01
C LEU A 220 11.42 -15.30 1.41
N ALA A 221 11.91 -16.24 2.24
CA ALA A 221 12.66 -17.41 1.76
C ALA A 221 11.84 -18.27 0.78
N ALA A 222 10.54 -18.48 1.04
CA ALA A 222 9.68 -19.23 0.14
C ALA A 222 9.44 -18.49 -1.20
N VAL A 223 9.27 -17.16 -1.16
CA VAL A 223 9.07 -16.35 -2.38
C VAL A 223 10.33 -16.28 -3.23
N GLU A 224 11.52 -16.26 -2.65
CA GLU A 224 12.79 -16.39 -3.39
C GLU A 224 12.86 -17.67 -4.22
N GLU A 225 12.20 -18.74 -3.75
CA GLU A 225 12.06 -20.01 -4.47
C GLU A 225 10.79 -20.09 -5.33
N ASN A 226 10.03 -19.00 -5.47
CA ASN A 226 8.72 -18.93 -6.14
C ASN A 226 7.68 -19.92 -5.56
N GLN A 227 7.74 -20.19 -4.28
CA GLN A 227 6.84 -21.10 -3.57
C GLN A 227 5.82 -20.36 -2.72
N VAL A 228 4.65 -20.98 -2.56
CA VAL A 228 3.61 -20.54 -1.63
C VAL A 228 3.48 -21.56 -0.52
N ASN A 229 3.58 -21.08 0.71
CA ASN A 229 3.30 -21.83 1.93
C ASN A 229 2.45 -20.98 2.89
N ASP A 230 2.09 -21.51 4.04
CA ASP A 230 1.27 -20.80 5.01
C ASP A 230 1.89 -19.46 5.46
N HIS A 231 3.23 -19.35 5.51
CA HIS A 231 3.89 -18.10 5.87
C HIS A 231 3.68 -17.02 4.79
N VAL A 232 3.71 -17.40 3.51
CA VAL A 232 3.40 -16.49 2.40
C VAL A 232 1.94 -16.05 2.46
N GLU A 233 1.01 -16.97 2.71
CA GLU A 233 -0.42 -16.65 2.86
C GLU A 233 -0.63 -15.61 3.98
N TYR A 234 -0.05 -15.82 5.17
CA TYR A 234 -0.14 -14.88 6.28
C TYR A 234 0.47 -13.51 5.96
N ILE A 235 1.63 -13.45 5.31
CA ILE A 235 2.28 -12.17 4.98
C ILE A 235 1.52 -11.42 3.88
N VAL A 236 0.98 -12.12 2.89
CA VAL A 236 0.14 -11.50 1.86
C VAL A 236 -1.13 -10.92 2.47
N GLU A 237 -1.80 -11.65 3.37
CA GLU A 237 -2.95 -11.15 4.12
C GLU A 237 -2.58 -9.91 4.97
N ALA A 238 -1.45 -9.95 5.68
CA ALA A 238 -0.98 -8.82 6.47
C ALA A 238 -0.72 -7.57 5.61
N ASN A 239 -0.01 -7.74 4.49
CA ASN A 239 0.38 -6.63 3.61
C ASN A 239 -0.82 -6.02 2.87
N VAL A 240 -1.78 -6.85 2.42
CA VAL A 240 -2.87 -6.40 1.55
C VAL A 240 -4.13 -6.08 2.36
N LEU A 241 -4.58 -7.01 3.22
CA LEU A 241 -5.83 -6.86 3.94
C LEU A 241 -5.64 -6.08 5.24
N LEU A 242 -4.83 -6.60 6.17
CA LEU A 242 -4.74 -6.03 7.51
C LEU A 242 -4.12 -4.63 7.50
N SER A 243 -3.09 -4.40 6.66
CA SER A 243 -2.48 -3.09 6.47
C SER A 243 -3.48 -2.08 5.94
N GLY A 244 -4.24 -2.44 4.90
CA GLY A 244 -5.22 -1.56 4.27
C GLY A 244 -6.37 -1.18 5.19
N LEU A 245 -6.97 -2.16 5.86
CA LEU A 245 -8.01 -1.91 6.87
C LEU A 245 -7.45 -1.11 8.05
N GLY A 246 -6.19 -1.40 8.42
CA GLY A 246 -5.48 -0.74 9.50
C GLY A 246 -5.27 0.74 9.25
N PHE A 247 -4.74 1.14 8.07
CA PHE A 247 -4.49 2.55 7.84
C PHE A 247 -5.77 3.35 7.61
N GLU A 248 -6.72 2.86 6.82
CA GLU A 248 -7.95 3.62 6.57
C GLU A 248 -8.80 3.81 7.83
N SER A 249 -8.91 2.77 8.66
CA SER A 249 -9.73 2.80 9.87
C SER A 249 -8.96 3.15 11.14
N GLY A 250 -7.63 2.97 11.14
CA GLY A 250 -6.72 3.31 12.26
C GLY A 250 -6.09 4.70 12.13
N GLY A 251 -5.79 5.13 10.91
CA GLY A 251 -5.10 6.39 10.63
C GLY A 251 -3.59 6.23 10.44
N LEU A 252 -2.94 7.31 10.01
CA LEU A 252 -1.51 7.40 9.75
C LEU A 252 -0.87 8.49 10.61
N ALA A 253 0.45 8.37 10.84
CA ALA A 253 1.22 9.34 11.63
C ALA A 253 2.56 9.69 10.96
N LEU A 254 3.65 9.74 11.73
CA LEU A 254 4.95 10.23 11.24
C LEU A 254 5.61 9.28 10.24
N ALA A 255 5.49 7.96 10.39
CA ALA A 255 6.14 7.02 9.48
C ALA A 255 5.74 7.27 8.03
N HIS A 256 4.45 7.41 7.77
CA HIS A 256 3.94 7.82 6.44
C HIS A 256 4.18 9.30 6.17
N GLY A 257 4.16 10.15 7.18
CA GLY A 257 4.48 11.57 7.03
C GLY A 257 5.85 11.82 6.43
N LEU A 258 6.85 11.05 6.85
CA LEU A 258 8.25 11.15 6.37
C LEU A 258 8.39 10.83 4.88
N THR A 259 7.48 10.08 4.29
CA THR A 259 7.53 9.79 2.86
C THR A 259 7.48 11.09 2.02
N ARG A 260 6.86 12.17 2.51
CA ARG A 260 6.84 13.48 1.82
C ARG A 260 8.23 14.09 1.71
N GLY A 261 8.97 14.12 2.80
CA GLY A 261 10.35 14.62 2.80
C GLY A 261 11.31 13.73 2.04
N LEU A 262 11.13 12.40 2.15
CA LEU A 262 11.97 11.42 1.47
C LEU A 262 11.77 11.45 -0.05
N THR A 263 10.54 11.47 -0.55
CA THR A 263 10.26 11.50 -2.00
C THR A 263 10.62 12.83 -2.67
N ALA A 264 10.84 13.90 -1.90
CA ALA A 264 11.42 15.14 -2.41
C ALA A 264 12.90 15.00 -2.78
N GLN A 265 13.58 13.94 -2.29
CA GLN A 265 14.99 13.67 -2.57
C GLN A 265 15.14 12.75 -3.80
N LYS A 266 16.02 13.14 -4.73
CA LYS A 266 16.29 12.35 -5.95
C LYS A 266 16.89 10.97 -5.65
N GLU A 267 17.56 10.83 -4.52
CA GLU A 267 18.23 9.62 -4.04
C GLU A 267 17.22 8.48 -3.83
N THR A 268 16.01 8.80 -3.39
CA THR A 268 14.98 7.79 -3.08
C THR A 268 14.13 7.38 -4.27
N ARG A 269 14.45 7.86 -5.48
CA ARG A 269 13.65 7.58 -6.69
C ARG A 269 13.42 6.08 -6.96
N ASN A 270 14.36 5.23 -6.57
CA ASN A 270 14.30 3.78 -6.74
C ASN A 270 13.84 3.03 -5.48
N ALA A 271 13.56 3.74 -4.39
CA ALA A 271 13.03 3.14 -3.18
C ALA A 271 11.53 2.87 -3.34
N LEU A 272 11.09 1.72 -2.84
CA LEU A 272 9.67 1.38 -2.79
C LEU A 272 9.00 2.08 -1.60
N HIS A 273 7.70 2.35 -1.72
CA HIS A 273 6.94 3.06 -0.68
C HIS A 273 7.14 2.45 0.70
N GLY A 274 6.97 1.13 0.84
CA GLY A 274 7.12 0.47 2.13
C GLY A 274 8.54 0.47 2.68
N GLU A 275 9.58 0.57 1.83
CA GLU A 275 10.95 0.77 2.28
C GLU A 275 11.12 2.14 2.97
N LEU A 276 10.49 3.18 2.40
CA LEU A 276 10.47 4.53 3.00
C LEU A 276 9.70 4.54 4.32
N VAL A 277 8.54 3.86 4.37
CA VAL A 277 7.70 3.77 5.57
C VAL A 277 8.41 2.99 6.68
N ALA A 278 9.09 1.89 6.36
CA ALA A 278 9.85 1.09 7.33
C ALA A 278 10.92 1.92 8.04
N TRP A 279 11.74 2.65 7.28
CA TRP A 279 12.72 3.57 7.85
C TRP A 279 12.03 4.70 8.63
N GLY A 280 10.94 5.24 8.10
CA GLY A 280 10.13 6.27 8.76
C GLY A 280 9.57 5.81 10.11
N LEU A 281 9.24 4.52 10.26
CA LEU A 281 8.80 3.98 11.54
C LEU A 281 9.90 4.04 12.60
N LEU A 282 11.16 3.76 12.26
CA LEU A 282 12.27 3.88 13.23
C LEU A 282 12.36 5.31 13.75
N VAL A 283 12.24 6.31 12.88
CA VAL A 283 12.23 7.74 13.27
C VAL A 283 11.01 8.04 14.15
N GLN A 284 9.83 7.51 13.83
CA GLN A 284 8.62 7.70 14.63
C GLN A 284 8.78 7.13 16.03
N LEU A 285 9.32 5.93 16.19
CA LEU A 285 9.50 5.28 17.49
C LEU A 285 10.44 6.08 18.41
N ILE A 286 11.51 6.68 17.84
CA ILE A 286 12.39 7.59 18.57
C ILE A 286 11.63 8.89 18.94
N ALA A 287 10.84 9.44 18.02
CA ALA A 287 10.04 10.63 18.28
C ALA A 287 8.96 10.40 19.36
N GLU A 288 8.48 9.16 19.49
CA GLU A 288 7.55 8.71 20.54
C GLU A 288 8.25 8.41 21.87
N GLU A 289 9.57 8.52 21.94
CA GLU A 289 10.38 8.17 23.12
C GLU A 289 10.16 6.71 23.58
N ARG A 290 10.03 5.78 22.62
CA ARG A 290 9.94 4.34 22.93
C ARG A 290 11.24 3.86 23.55
N PRO A 291 11.20 2.83 24.43
CA PRO A 291 12.41 2.28 25.05
C PRO A 291 13.47 1.90 24.00
N ALA A 292 14.74 2.26 24.27
CA ALA A 292 15.83 2.02 23.33
C ALA A 292 15.99 0.54 22.97
N GLU A 293 15.74 -0.36 23.94
CA GLU A 293 15.77 -1.80 23.76
C GLU A 293 14.75 -2.25 22.72
N PHE A 294 13.52 -1.68 22.75
CA PHE A 294 12.48 -2.00 21.79
C PHE A 294 12.86 -1.54 20.37
N VAL A 295 13.43 -0.33 20.24
CA VAL A 295 13.88 0.19 18.93
C VAL A 295 15.03 -0.68 18.39
N SER A 296 16.01 -1.04 19.22
CA SER A 296 17.13 -1.89 18.83
C SER A 296 16.68 -3.31 18.42
N GLU A 297 15.68 -3.88 19.11
CA GLU A 297 15.08 -5.16 18.71
C GLU A 297 14.41 -5.07 17.34
N LEU A 298 13.71 -3.97 17.03
CA LEU A 298 13.10 -3.77 15.74
C LEU A 298 14.13 -3.54 14.64
N VAL A 299 15.22 -2.81 14.93
CA VAL A 299 16.35 -2.64 14.01
C VAL A 299 16.98 -4.00 13.66
N THR A 300 17.23 -4.85 14.66
CA THR A 300 17.75 -6.21 14.44
C THR A 300 16.80 -7.01 13.54
N PHE A 301 15.50 -6.98 13.82
CA PHE A 301 14.51 -7.64 12.97
C PHE A 301 14.54 -7.11 11.52
N TYR A 302 14.70 -5.79 11.32
CA TYR A 302 14.80 -5.22 9.99
C TYR A 302 16.05 -5.69 9.25
N GLU A 303 17.18 -5.76 9.94
CA GLU A 303 18.43 -6.27 9.37
C GLU A 303 18.31 -7.73 8.97
N ASP A 304 17.69 -8.57 9.82
CA ASP A 304 17.48 -10.00 9.57
C ASP A 304 16.66 -10.26 8.30
N ILE A 305 15.67 -9.43 8.00
CA ILE A 305 14.81 -9.62 6.83
C ILE A 305 15.17 -8.72 5.63
N GLY A 306 16.11 -7.78 5.80
CA GLY A 306 16.61 -6.90 4.74
C GLY A 306 15.84 -5.58 4.56
N LEU A 307 15.03 -5.15 5.54
CA LEU A 307 14.41 -3.81 5.53
C LEU A 307 15.46 -2.72 5.80
N PRO A 308 15.26 -1.50 5.28
CA PRO A 308 16.22 -0.41 5.47
C PRO A 308 16.22 0.09 6.92
N THR A 309 17.40 0.11 7.53
CA THR A 309 17.65 0.69 8.86
C THR A 309 18.33 2.05 8.78
N ARG A 310 18.85 2.46 7.61
CA ARG A 310 19.56 3.71 7.37
C ARG A 310 19.20 4.30 6.00
N LEU A 311 19.35 5.62 5.86
CA LEU A 311 19.15 6.34 4.60
C LEU A 311 20.07 5.85 3.48
N SER A 312 21.25 5.31 3.80
CA SER A 312 22.14 4.69 2.81
C SER A 312 21.49 3.52 2.05
N LYS A 313 20.58 2.79 2.69
CA LYS A 313 19.78 1.71 2.06
C LYS A 313 18.64 2.23 1.18
N LEU A 314 18.30 3.51 1.32
CA LEU A 314 17.31 4.20 0.50
C LEU A 314 17.93 5.03 -0.65
N GLY A 315 19.26 4.90 -0.85
CA GLY A 315 19.97 5.51 -1.99
C GLY A 315 20.90 6.68 -1.63
N PHE A 316 21.00 7.09 -0.36
CA PHE A 316 21.90 8.17 0.07
C PHE A 316 23.33 7.64 0.27
N ASN A 317 24.16 7.68 -0.77
CA ASN A 317 25.55 7.22 -0.69
C ASN A 317 26.46 8.12 0.18
N ASN A 318 26.18 9.43 0.20
CA ASN A 318 26.92 10.44 0.98
C ASN A 318 25.87 11.37 1.59
N LEU A 319 25.27 10.96 2.70
CA LEU A 319 24.29 11.77 3.42
C LEU A 319 24.95 13.01 4.00
N ILE A 320 24.38 14.19 3.72
CA ILE A 320 24.82 15.48 4.26
C ILE A 320 23.74 16.13 5.11
N ASP A 321 24.17 16.96 6.07
CA ASP A 321 23.24 17.62 7.01
C ASP A 321 22.13 18.44 6.32
N SER A 322 22.41 19.04 5.16
CA SER A 322 21.39 19.79 4.42
C SER A 322 20.28 18.91 3.88
N GLN A 323 20.54 17.65 3.52
CA GLN A 323 19.52 16.71 3.10
C GLN A 323 18.62 16.30 4.28
N ILE A 324 19.20 16.03 5.43
CA ILE A 324 18.43 15.77 6.66
C ILE A 324 17.54 16.96 7.01
N GLN A 325 18.10 18.18 6.92
CA GLN A 325 17.36 19.43 7.14
C GLN A 325 16.20 19.56 6.15
N GLU A 326 16.41 19.26 4.88
CA GLU A 326 15.38 19.33 3.85
C GLU A 326 14.28 18.28 4.07
N ILE A 327 14.65 17.01 4.31
CA ILE A 327 13.70 15.94 4.65
C ILE A 327 12.81 16.37 5.82
N ALA A 328 13.40 16.83 6.91
CA ALA A 328 12.65 17.26 8.09
C ALA A 328 11.75 18.47 7.82
N THR A 329 12.24 19.46 7.07
CA THR A 329 11.50 20.68 6.75
C THR A 329 10.31 20.40 5.83
N VAL A 330 10.50 19.61 4.77
CA VAL A 330 9.44 19.23 3.83
C VAL A 330 8.40 18.37 4.56
N THR A 331 8.83 17.38 5.34
CA THR A 331 7.93 16.54 6.14
C THR A 331 7.08 17.41 7.07
N HIS A 332 7.69 18.31 7.83
CA HIS A 332 6.97 19.17 8.78
C HIS A 332 5.97 20.10 8.09
N ARG A 333 6.30 20.60 6.91
CA ARG A 333 5.45 21.52 6.14
C ARG A 333 4.29 20.80 5.42
N GLU A 334 4.55 19.63 4.83
CA GLU A 334 3.67 19.02 3.85
C GLU A 334 2.97 17.75 4.34
N ALA A 335 3.48 17.09 5.40
CA ALA A 335 2.88 15.87 5.88
C ALA A 335 1.62 16.14 6.71
N PRO A 336 0.43 15.72 6.24
CA PRO A 336 -0.83 15.99 6.97
C PRO A 336 -0.92 15.22 8.28
N TYR A 337 -0.13 14.15 8.43
CA TYR A 337 -0.23 13.18 9.53
C TYR A 337 0.74 13.48 10.69
N ILE A 338 1.70 14.40 10.54
CA ILE A 338 2.67 14.74 11.60
C ILE A 338 2.00 15.22 12.90
N LYS A 339 0.84 15.87 12.76
CA LYS A 339 0.03 16.35 13.90
C LYS A 339 -0.65 15.22 14.69
N ASN A 340 -0.61 14.00 14.16
CA ASN A 340 -1.22 12.83 14.80
C ASN A 340 -0.29 12.19 15.83
N LEU A 341 0.93 12.70 16.02
CA LEU A 341 1.79 12.31 17.13
C LEU A 341 1.32 12.93 18.45
N ALA A 342 1.32 12.14 19.52
CA ALA A 342 0.97 12.59 20.86
C ALA A 342 1.99 13.60 21.41
N ILE A 343 3.26 13.48 21.02
CA ILE A 343 4.33 14.42 21.35
C ILE A 343 4.51 15.38 20.17
N PRO A 344 4.22 16.69 20.32
CA PRO A 344 4.40 17.65 19.25
C PRO A 344 5.86 17.69 18.75
N LEU A 345 6.02 17.64 17.43
CA LEU A 345 7.33 17.52 16.82
C LEU A 345 7.73 18.81 16.09
N SER A 346 8.78 19.47 16.55
CA SER A 346 9.41 20.58 15.82
C SER A 346 10.36 20.04 14.73
N VAL A 347 10.69 20.88 13.73
CA VAL A 347 11.71 20.55 12.71
C VAL A 347 13.04 20.15 13.36
N GLY A 348 13.48 20.91 14.39
CA GLY A 348 14.73 20.61 15.12
C GLY A 348 14.69 19.23 15.77
N ARG A 349 13.60 18.88 16.47
CA ARG A 349 13.45 17.57 17.09
C ARG A 349 13.39 16.44 16.04
N LEU A 350 12.73 16.67 14.92
CA LEU A 350 12.70 15.69 13.82
C LEU A 350 14.10 15.43 13.25
N ILE A 351 14.93 16.48 13.09
CA ILE A 351 16.33 16.33 12.68
C ILE A 351 17.12 15.48 13.67
N GLU A 352 16.94 15.71 14.99
CA GLU A 352 17.59 14.92 16.03
C GLU A 352 17.16 13.44 15.94
N CYS A 353 15.87 13.15 15.79
CA CYS A 353 15.36 11.78 15.64
C CYS A 353 15.95 11.09 14.40
N ILE A 354 16.01 11.78 13.24
CA ILE A 354 16.64 11.26 12.03
C ILE A 354 18.12 10.93 12.28
N LYS A 355 18.86 11.86 12.89
CA LYS A 355 20.29 11.64 13.22
C LYS A 355 20.50 10.52 14.22
N GLU A 356 19.55 10.27 15.10
CA GLU A 356 19.61 9.18 16.07
C GLU A 356 19.45 7.82 15.38
N VAL A 357 18.49 7.68 14.44
CA VAL A 357 18.37 6.47 13.60
C VAL A 357 19.65 6.19 12.82
N GLU A 358 20.27 7.22 12.24
CA GLU A 358 21.48 7.03 11.43
C GLU A 358 22.73 6.63 12.27
N ARG A 359 22.69 6.74 13.61
CA ARG A 359 23.76 6.32 14.52
C ARG A 359 23.59 4.88 15.04
N GLN A 360 22.39 4.31 14.96
CA GLN A 360 22.14 2.92 15.36
C GLN A 360 22.76 1.94 14.35
#